data_026324eee38f8e93b1ce42c30bfb14da
#
_entry.id   026324eee38f8e93b1ce42c30bfb14da
#
_cell.length_a   1.000
_cell.length_b   1.000
_cell.length_c   1.000
_cell.angle_alpha   90.00
_cell.angle_beta   90.00
_cell.angle_gamma   90.00
#
_symmetry.space_group_name_H-M   'P 1'
#
loop_
_entity.id
_entity.type
_entity.pdbx_description
1 polymer ?
#
loop_
_entity_poly.entity_id
_entity_poly.type
_entity_poly.pdbx_seq_one_letter_code
_entity_poly.pdbx_strand_id
1 'polypeptide(L)'
;SPYSAKYAGYGIERGKLSMDVRYRIDPGGQLEASNQLVLNQLVFGDRIAGSEAPDLPLKLAVALLADRNGVINVNLPISGSINDPQFRIGAIVVRLIFSLVAKAVTAPFALLTHALGGAAEEFHQIEFAPGSATLDAAALKRLEQVATVMTSRTGLLLTIAGESDLERERSAYQRERV
;
A
#
# COMPACT_ATOMS: atom_id res chain seq x y z
N SER A 1 -16.48 8.34 -13.76
CA SER A 1 -15.77 9.46 -14.43
C SER A 1 -15.02 8.92 -15.65
N PRO A 2 -15.14 9.51 -16.83
CA PRO A 2 -14.42 9.05 -18.04
C PRO A 2 -12.89 9.08 -17.87
N TYR A 3 -12.37 9.97 -17.04
CA TYR A 3 -10.94 10.05 -16.76
C TYR A 3 -10.43 8.86 -15.93
N SER A 4 -11.15 8.42 -14.91
CA SER A 4 -10.75 7.27 -14.11
C SER A 4 -10.78 5.98 -14.92
N ALA A 5 -11.77 5.83 -15.80
CA ALA A 5 -11.84 4.73 -16.75
C ALA A 5 -10.62 4.68 -17.68
N LYS A 6 -10.24 5.84 -18.27
CA LYS A 6 -9.15 5.93 -19.22
C LYS A 6 -7.77 5.72 -18.59
N TYR A 7 -7.50 6.31 -17.42
CA TYR A 7 -6.17 6.33 -16.81
C TYR A 7 -5.95 5.30 -15.72
N ALA A 8 -7.01 4.88 -15.05
CA ALA A 8 -6.95 3.93 -13.95
C ALA A 8 -7.57 2.56 -14.27
N GLY A 9 -8.38 2.46 -15.31
CA GLY A 9 -9.07 1.24 -15.69
C GLY A 9 -10.23 0.85 -14.79
N TYR A 10 -10.63 1.74 -13.87
CA TYR A 10 -11.71 1.52 -12.91
C TYR A 10 -12.70 2.67 -12.91
N GLY A 11 -13.97 2.37 -12.70
CA GLY A 11 -14.98 3.35 -12.34
C GLY A 11 -14.81 3.80 -10.89
N ILE A 12 -15.13 5.05 -10.59
CA ILE A 12 -15.26 5.52 -9.21
C ILE A 12 -16.73 5.41 -8.84
N GLU A 13 -17.04 4.58 -7.87
CA GLU A 13 -18.41 4.41 -7.35
C GLU A 13 -18.74 5.47 -6.31
N ARG A 14 -17.78 5.75 -5.42
CA ARG A 14 -17.96 6.69 -4.32
C ARG A 14 -16.62 7.35 -3.97
N GLY A 15 -16.71 8.55 -3.44
CA GLY A 15 -15.58 9.29 -2.91
C GLY A 15 -15.77 10.78 -3.07
N LYS A 16 -15.17 11.53 -2.14
CA LYS A 16 -15.10 13.00 -2.22
C LYS A 16 -13.64 13.40 -2.29
N LEU A 17 -13.29 14.15 -3.34
CA LEU A 17 -11.97 14.75 -3.50
C LEU A 17 -12.02 16.21 -3.05
N SER A 18 -11.12 16.59 -2.15
CA SER A 18 -10.79 17.98 -1.84
C SER A 18 -9.33 18.22 -2.20
N MET A 19 -9.03 19.37 -2.76
CA MET A 19 -7.68 19.74 -3.18
C MET A 19 -7.39 21.18 -2.79
N ASP A 20 -6.27 21.37 -2.08
CA ASP A 20 -5.67 22.69 -1.81
C ASP A 20 -4.42 22.82 -2.67
N VAL A 21 -4.36 23.86 -3.49
CA VAL A 21 -3.25 24.10 -4.42
C VAL A 21 -2.60 25.43 -4.07
N ARG A 22 -1.31 25.38 -3.78
CA ARG A 22 -0.49 26.56 -3.56
C ARG A 22 0.66 26.53 -4.56
N TYR A 23 0.81 27.60 -5.30
CA TYR A 23 1.89 27.70 -6.28
C TYR A 23 2.59 29.04 -6.21
N ARG A 24 3.87 29.03 -6.54
CA ARG A 24 4.71 30.22 -6.72
C ARG A 24 5.42 30.09 -8.04
N ILE A 25 5.43 31.17 -8.81
CA ILE A 25 6.21 31.27 -10.05
C ILE A 25 7.12 32.48 -9.86
N ASP A 26 8.42 32.28 -10.02
CA ASP A 26 9.38 33.35 -9.95
C ASP A 26 9.53 34.08 -11.32
N PRO A 27 10.21 35.26 -11.36
CA PRO A 27 10.44 35.98 -12.63
C PRO A 27 11.26 35.19 -13.66
N GLY A 28 12.02 34.18 -13.24
CA GLY A 28 12.78 33.27 -14.09
C GLY A 28 11.93 32.12 -14.66
N GLY A 29 10.63 32.05 -14.31
CA GLY A 29 9.72 31.01 -14.77
C GLY A 29 9.86 29.67 -14.02
N GLN A 30 10.49 29.67 -12.86
CA GLN A 30 10.50 28.48 -11.98
C GLN A 30 9.17 28.39 -11.23
N LEU A 31 8.51 27.23 -11.37
CA LEU A 31 7.28 26.88 -10.69
C LEU A 31 7.61 26.01 -9.49
N GLU A 32 7.09 26.40 -8.34
CA GLU A 32 6.98 25.56 -7.15
C GLU A 32 5.51 25.46 -6.78
N ALA A 33 4.98 24.24 -6.71
CA ALA A 33 3.61 24.00 -6.31
C ALA A 33 3.53 22.93 -5.21
N SER A 34 2.67 23.18 -4.23
CA SER A 34 2.28 22.21 -3.21
C SER A 34 0.80 21.92 -3.39
N ASN A 35 0.48 20.65 -3.64
CA ASN A 35 -0.89 20.21 -3.86
C ASN A 35 -1.25 19.21 -2.76
N GLN A 36 -2.13 19.60 -1.85
CA GLN A 36 -2.65 18.70 -0.84
C GLN A 36 -3.97 18.11 -1.32
N LEU A 37 -4.00 16.80 -1.49
CA LEU A 37 -5.18 16.05 -1.88
C LEU A 37 -5.73 15.29 -0.69
N VAL A 38 -7.02 15.44 -0.45
CA VAL A 38 -7.77 14.68 0.55
C VAL A 38 -8.89 13.93 -0.14
N LEU A 39 -8.79 12.60 -0.13
CA LEU A 39 -9.79 11.70 -0.69
C LEU A 39 -10.53 11.04 0.48
N ASN A 40 -11.83 11.28 0.55
CA ASN A 40 -12.68 10.70 1.59
C ASN A 40 -13.47 9.54 1.02
N GLN A 41 -13.34 8.37 1.64
CA GLN A 41 -14.10 7.15 1.34
C GLN A 41 -14.12 6.80 -0.15
N LEU A 42 -12.92 6.83 -0.77
CA LEU A 42 -12.77 6.47 -2.18
C LEU A 42 -13.03 4.97 -2.37
N VAL A 43 -13.99 4.65 -3.23
CA VAL A 43 -14.33 3.28 -3.61
C VAL A 43 -14.27 3.16 -5.12
N PHE A 44 -13.46 2.22 -5.58
CA PHE A 44 -13.41 1.82 -6.98
C PHE A 44 -14.39 0.66 -7.22
N GLY A 45 -15.12 0.76 -8.31
CA GLY A 45 -15.92 -0.33 -8.85
C GLY A 45 -15.08 -1.44 -9.47
N ASP A 46 -15.69 -2.21 -10.35
CA ASP A 46 -14.97 -3.24 -11.08
C ASP A 46 -14.10 -2.64 -12.18
N ARG A 47 -13.09 -3.43 -12.57
CA ARG A 47 -12.23 -3.07 -13.68
C ARG A 47 -13.05 -3.03 -14.97
N ILE A 48 -12.85 -1.99 -15.75
CA ILE A 48 -13.55 -1.81 -17.03
C ILE A 48 -12.91 -2.73 -18.07
N ALA A 49 -13.73 -3.63 -18.63
CA ALA A 49 -13.29 -4.55 -19.67
C ALA A 49 -12.80 -3.78 -20.90
N GLY A 50 -11.65 -4.19 -21.46
CA GLY A 50 -11.05 -3.55 -22.62
C GLY A 50 -10.36 -2.22 -22.32
N SER A 51 -10.15 -1.85 -21.06
CA SER A 51 -9.34 -0.69 -20.70
C SER A 51 -7.88 -0.91 -21.04
N GLU A 52 -7.28 0.03 -21.77
CA GLU A 52 -5.83 0.09 -22.02
C GLU A 52 -5.02 0.63 -20.84
N ALA A 53 -5.68 0.96 -19.73
CA ALA A 53 -5.01 1.45 -18.54
C ALA A 53 -4.09 0.37 -17.96
N PRO A 54 -2.93 0.77 -17.40
CA PRO A 54 -2.02 -0.16 -16.75
C PRO A 54 -2.71 -0.95 -15.64
N ASP A 55 -2.30 -2.21 -15.46
CA ASP A 55 -2.83 -3.04 -14.39
C ASP A 55 -2.21 -2.64 -13.06
N LEU A 56 -2.86 -1.71 -12.38
CA LEU A 56 -2.44 -1.22 -11.06
C LEU A 56 -3.37 -1.80 -9.99
N PRO A 57 -2.82 -2.27 -8.87
CA PRO A 57 -3.62 -2.75 -7.75
C PRO A 57 -4.23 -1.58 -6.96
N LEU A 58 -5.08 -0.77 -7.60
CA LEU A 58 -5.61 0.47 -7.02
C LEU A 58 -6.50 0.23 -5.81
N LYS A 59 -7.28 -0.86 -5.78
CA LYS A 59 -8.09 -1.22 -4.60
C LYS A 59 -7.19 -1.50 -3.40
N LEU A 60 -6.07 -2.21 -3.60
CA LEU A 60 -5.07 -2.45 -2.56
C LEU A 60 -4.37 -1.15 -2.14
N ALA A 61 -3.97 -0.32 -3.11
CA ALA A 61 -3.34 0.96 -2.80
C ALA A 61 -4.26 1.88 -1.97
N VAL A 62 -5.55 1.95 -2.30
CA VAL A 62 -6.53 2.69 -1.49
C VAL A 62 -6.62 2.13 -0.08
N ALA A 63 -6.71 0.80 0.07
CA ALA A 63 -6.79 0.15 1.39
C ALA A 63 -5.54 0.43 2.25
N LEU A 64 -4.37 0.54 1.62
CA LEU A 64 -3.10 0.82 2.30
C LEU A 64 -2.90 2.31 2.62
N LEU A 65 -3.36 3.21 1.77
CA LEU A 65 -3.23 4.65 1.95
C LEU A 65 -4.30 5.23 2.88
N ALA A 66 -5.50 4.66 2.89
CA ALA A 66 -6.60 5.12 3.71
C ALA A 66 -6.31 4.89 5.20
N ASP A 67 -6.62 5.89 6.02
CA ASP A 67 -6.64 5.75 7.47
C ASP A 67 -7.89 4.96 7.93
N ARG A 68 -8.04 4.79 9.25
CA ARG A 68 -9.20 4.09 9.85
C ARG A 68 -10.56 4.73 9.56
N ASN A 69 -10.57 5.99 9.12
CA ASN A 69 -11.78 6.73 8.73
C ASN A 69 -12.01 6.66 7.21
N GLY A 70 -11.19 5.94 6.47
CA GLY A 70 -11.24 5.87 5.02
C GLY A 70 -10.75 7.15 4.32
N VAL A 71 -9.92 7.94 4.99
CA VAL A 71 -9.35 9.19 4.46
C VAL A 71 -7.93 8.95 3.96
N ILE A 72 -7.69 9.32 2.71
CA ILE A 72 -6.36 9.37 2.11
C ILE A 72 -5.93 10.83 2.04
N ASN A 73 -4.82 11.17 2.66
CA ASN A 73 -4.24 12.51 2.63
C ASN A 73 -2.84 12.45 2.01
N VAL A 74 -2.68 13.13 0.88
CA VAL A 74 -1.43 13.08 0.10
C VAL A 74 -1.00 14.48 -0.26
N ASN A 75 0.28 14.78 -0.06
CA ASN A 75 0.92 15.99 -0.57
C ASN A 75 1.70 15.66 -1.84
N LEU A 76 1.42 16.38 -2.93
CA LEU A 76 2.06 16.23 -4.23
C LEU A 76 2.84 17.52 -4.56
N PRO A 77 4.11 17.62 -4.16
CA PRO A 77 4.95 18.73 -4.58
C PRO A 77 5.27 18.62 -6.08
N ILE A 78 5.15 19.72 -6.79
CA ILE A 78 5.51 19.83 -8.21
C ILE A 78 6.48 20.99 -8.35
N SER A 79 7.62 20.77 -8.98
CA SER A 79 8.60 21.82 -9.28
C SER A 79 9.12 21.67 -10.71
N GLY A 80 9.49 22.77 -11.32
CA GLY A 80 10.07 22.79 -12.67
C GLY A 80 9.98 24.15 -13.33
N SER A 81 10.49 24.28 -14.55
CA SER A 81 10.45 25.53 -15.31
C SER A 81 9.28 25.53 -16.30
N ILE A 82 8.44 26.58 -16.24
CA ILE A 82 7.36 26.77 -17.22
C ILE A 82 7.89 27.13 -18.61
N ASN A 83 9.16 27.54 -18.68
CA ASN A 83 9.85 27.87 -19.94
C ASN A 83 10.42 26.62 -20.64
N ASP A 84 10.44 25.47 -19.96
CA ASP A 84 10.90 24.20 -20.53
C ASP A 84 9.75 23.56 -21.34
N PRO A 85 9.90 23.39 -22.67
CA PRO A 85 8.90 22.74 -23.50
C PRO A 85 8.58 21.29 -23.09
N GLN A 86 9.49 20.63 -22.36
CA GLN A 86 9.30 19.28 -21.87
C GLN A 86 8.60 19.25 -20.51
N PHE A 87 8.44 20.38 -19.84
CA PHE A 87 7.75 20.50 -18.58
C PHE A 87 6.24 20.31 -18.76
N ARG A 88 5.78 19.07 -18.62
CA ARG A 88 4.37 18.68 -18.72
C ARG A 88 3.83 18.34 -17.34
N ILE A 89 3.11 19.28 -16.73
CA ILE A 89 2.50 19.09 -15.40
C ILE A 89 1.68 17.80 -15.34
N GLY A 90 0.89 17.50 -16.36
CA GLY A 90 0.09 16.28 -16.41
C GLY A 90 0.91 15.01 -16.34
N ALA A 91 2.05 14.93 -17.05
CA ALA A 91 2.94 13.77 -16.97
C ALA A 91 3.59 13.63 -15.59
N ILE A 92 3.94 14.76 -14.96
CA ILE A 92 4.51 14.77 -13.60
C ILE A 92 3.47 14.25 -12.59
N VAL A 93 2.24 14.75 -12.66
CA VAL A 93 1.14 14.30 -11.78
C VAL A 93 0.89 12.80 -11.93
N VAL A 94 0.80 12.31 -13.17
CA VAL A 94 0.62 10.87 -13.44
C VAL A 94 1.76 10.07 -12.83
N ARG A 95 3.03 10.46 -13.07
CA ARG A 95 4.20 9.78 -12.49
C ARG A 95 4.17 9.77 -10.97
N LEU A 96 3.80 10.87 -10.33
CA LEU A 96 3.68 10.98 -8.87
C LEU A 96 2.61 10.03 -8.34
N ILE A 97 1.43 9.98 -8.97
CA ILE A 97 0.35 9.06 -8.58
C ILE A 97 0.82 7.61 -8.72
N PHE A 98 1.46 7.24 -9.84
CA PHE A 98 2.03 5.91 -10.02
C PHE A 98 3.05 5.55 -8.94
N SER A 99 3.95 6.49 -8.62
CA SER A 99 4.95 6.33 -7.56
C SER A 99 4.29 6.13 -6.18
N LEU A 100 3.21 6.84 -5.90
CA LEU A 100 2.45 6.67 -4.65
C LEU A 100 1.79 5.30 -4.57
N VAL A 101 1.14 4.85 -5.65
CA VAL A 101 0.53 3.52 -5.72
C VAL A 101 1.59 2.44 -5.52
N ALA A 102 2.71 2.53 -6.24
CA ALA A 102 3.80 1.57 -6.10
C ALA A 102 4.36 1.55 -4.66
N LYS A 103 4.63 2.72 -4.09
CA LYS A 103 5.10 2.85 -2.69
C LYS A 103 4.07 2.31 -1.71
N ALA A 104 2.78 2.59 -1.89
CA ALA A 104 1.73 2.09 -1.02
C ALA A 104 1.68 0.55 -1.00
N VAL A 105 1.80 -0.08 -2.16
CA VAL A 105 1.76 -1.55 -2.30
C VAL A 105 3.00 -2.21 -1.70
N THR A 106 4.16 -1.56 -1.80
CA THR A 106 5.42 -2.07 -1.21
C THR A 106 5.64 -1.64 0.25
N ALA A 107 4.98 -0.58 0.70
CA ALA A 107 5.15 0.01 2.04
C ALA A 107 4.84 -0.94 3.21
N PRO A 108 3.83 -1.83 3.16
CA PRO A 108 3.58 -2.76 4.27
C PRO A 108 4.82 -3.59 4.59
N PHE A 109 5.48 -4.08 3.56
CA PHE A 109 6.70 -4.87 3.72
C PHE A 109 7.89 -4.00 4.18
N ALA A 110 8.04 -2.79 3.63
CA ALA A 110 9.08 -1.85 4.03
C ALA A 110 8.86 -1.30 5.45
N LEU A 111 7.64 -1.00 5.84
CA LEU A 111 7.32 -0.56 7.21
C LEU A 111 7.52 -1.67 8.22
N LEU A 112 7.15 -2.89 7.87
CA LEU A 112 7.40 -4.07 8.68
C LEU A 112 8.91 -4.33 8.83
N THR A 113 9.68 -4.25 7.75
CA THR A 113 11.15 -4.42 7.80
C THR A 113 11.84 -3.30 8.58
N HIS A 114 11.45 -2.04 8.39
CA HIS A 114 12.03 -0.90 9.13
C HIS A 114 11.65 -0.88 10.61
N ALA A 115 10.40 -1.19 10.93
CA ALA A 115 9.94 -1.22 12.32
C ALA A 115 10.52 -2.39 13.13
N LEU A 116 11.02 -3.41 12.44
CA LEU A 116 11.40 -4.69 13.03
C LEU A 116 12.88 -4.99 12.94
N GLY A 117 13.64 -4.19 12.19
CA GLY A 117 15.08 -4.42 11.99
C GLY A 117 15.40 -5.75 11.29
N GLY A 118 14.42 -6.35 10.59
CA GLY A 118 14.53 -7.65 9.93
C GLY A 118 14.25 -7.60 8.42
N ALA A 119 14.53 -8.69 7.72
CA ALA A 119 14.21 -8.86 6.32
C ALA A 119 12.69 -9.08 6.11
N ALA A 120 12.14 -8.63 4.99
CA ALA A 120 10.72 -8.79 4.66
C ALA A 120 10.25 -10.26 4.69
N GLU A 121 11.16 -11.18 4.46
CA GLU A 121 10.94 -12.62 4.45
C GLU A 121 10.50 -13.17 5.82
N GLU A 122 10.87 -12.51 6.92
CA GLU A 122 10.52 -12.95 8.28
C GLU A 122 9.02 -12.86 8.62
N PHE A 123 8.22 -12.15 7.80
CA PHE A 123 6.78 -11.98 8.01
C PHE A 123 5.90 -12.88 7.15
N HIS A 124 6.51 -13.61 6.21
CA HIS A 124 5.77 -14.52 5.34
C HIS A 124 5.42 -15.83 6.04
N GLN A 125 6.17 -16.18 7.08
CA GLN A 125 6.02 -17.45 7.76
C GLN A 125 6.25 -17.30 9.26
N ILE A 126 5.42 -17.98 10.04
CA ILE A 126 5.62 -18.17 11.47
C ILE A 126 5.84 -19.65 11.68
N GLU A 127 7.05 -20.00 12.09
CA GLU A 127 7.40 -21.39 12.35
C GLU A 127 7.08 -21.78 13.79
N PHE A 128 6.53 -22.98 13.94
CA PHE A 128 6.36 -23.65 15.22
C PHE A 128 7.48 -24.65 15.43
N ALA A 129 7.89 -24.85 16.67
CA ALA A 129 8.78 -25.95 16.97
C ALA A 129 8.06 -27.28 16.67
N PRO A 130 8.74 -28.27 16.05
CA PRO A 130 8.13 -29.55 15.72
C PRO A 130 7.47 -30.20 16.96
N GLY A 131 6.22 -30.63 16.83
CA GLY A 131 5.43 -31.18 17.93
C GLY A 131 4.83 -30.14 18.88
N SER A 132 4.99 -28.85 18.64
CA SER A 132 4.52 -27.78 19.51
C SER A 132 3.53 -26.84 18.80
N ALA A 133 2.49 -26.44 19.52
CA ALA A 133 1.58 -25.37 19.11
C ALA A 133 1.88 -24.03 19.82
N THR A 134 3.00 -23.96 20.53
CA THR A 134 3.36 -22.77 21.31
C THR A 134 4.16 -21.79 20.45
N LEU A 135 3.72 -20.55 20.44
CA LEU A 135 4.44 -19.46 19.79
C LEU A 135 5.58 -18.97 20.69
N ASP A 136 6.74 -18.76 20.13
CA ASP A 136 7.84 -18.11 20.83
C ASP A 136 7.61 -16.59 20.97
N ALA A 137 8.41 -15.92 21.78
CA ALA A 137 8.29 -14.49 22.03
C ALA A 137 8.52 -13.64 20.75
N ALA A 138 9.35 -14.13 19.81
CA ALA A 138 9.60 -13.44 18.55
C ALA A 138 8.40 -13.54 17.61
N ALA A 139 7.77 -14.72 17.55
CA ALA A 139 6.55 -14.94 16.77
C ALA A 139 5.37 -14.11 17.30
N LEU A 140 5.20 -14.05 18.63
CA LEU A 140 4.18 -13.22 19.28
C LEU A 140 4.38 -11.74 18.94
N LYS A 141 5.61 -11.23 19.02
CA LYS A 141 5.93 -9.84 18.66
C LYS A 141 5.62 -9.54 17.19
N ARG A 142 5.93 -10.47 16.28
CA ARG A 142 5.59 -10.33 14.83
C ARG A 142 4.07 -10.25 14.64
N LEU A 143 3.31 -11.12 15.31
CA LEU A 143 1.84 -11.10 15.23
C LEU A 143 1.23 -9.81 15.78
N GLU A 144 1.74 -9.27 16.90
CA GLU A 144 1.31 -7.98 17.44
C GLU A 144 1.52 -6.84 16.45
N GLN A 145 2.60 -6.89 15.70
CA GLN A 145 2.91 -5.88 14.68
C GLN A 145 1.98 -5.99 13.47
N VAL A 146 1.72 -7.22 13.00
CA VAL A 146 0.72 -7.46 11.96
C VAL A 146 -0.65 -6.98 12.44
N ALA A 147 -1.05 -7.29 13.67
CA ALA A 147 -2.30 -6.84 14.25
C ALA A 147 -2.39 -5.31 14.31
N THR A 148 -1.31 -4.62 14.62
CA THR A 148 -1.25 -3.16 14.64
C THR A 148 -1.49 -2.56 13.25
N VAL A 149 -0.87 -3.14 12.20
CA VAL A 149 -1.10 -2.72 10.80
C VAL A 149 -2.55 -2.98 10.41
N MET A 150 -3.09 -4.16 10.69
CA MET A 150 -4.46 -4.52 10.36
C MET A 150 -5.49 -3.62 11.06
N THR A 151 -5.24 -3.26 12.31
CA THR A 151 -6.13 -2.38 13.09
C THR A 151 -6.10 -0.93 12.57
N SER A 152 -4.95 -0.50 12.07
CA SER A 152 -4.80 0.85 11.50
C SER A 152 -5.32 0.97 10.06
N ARG A 153 -5.51 -0.16 9.35
CA ARG A 153 -5.88 -0.24 7.93
C ARG A 153 -7.07 -1.17 7.73
N THR A 154 -8.27 -0.69 8.03
CA THR A 154 -9.51 -1.49 8.02
C THR A 154 -9.93 -2.08 6.67
N GLY A 155 -9.33 -1.60 5.57
CA GLY A 155 -9.57 -2.12 4.23
C GLY A 155 -8.71 -3.34 3.85
N LEU A 156 -7.80 -3.79 4.73
CA LEU A 156 -6.95 -4.95 4.47
C LEU A 156 -7.63 -6.25 4.92
N LEU A 157 -7.44 -7.30 4.12
CA LEU A 157 -7.81 -8.67 4.46
C LEU A 157 -6.54 -9.51 4.59
N LEU A 158 -6.38 -10.18 5.72
CA LEU A 158 -5.29 -11.13 5.96
C LEU A 158 -5.81 -12.55 5.76
N THR A 159 -5.16 -13.30 4.89
CA THR A 159 -5.39 -14.75 4.75
C THR A 159 -4.23 -15.49 5.40
N ILE A 160 -4.53 -16.38 6.33
CA ILE A 160 -3.55 -17.23 7.01
C ILE A 160 -3.72 -18.65 6.47
N ALA A 161 -2.64 -19.21 5.92
CA ALA A 161 -2.58 -20.60 5.50
C ALA A 161 -1.75 -21.39 6.52
N GLY A 162 -2.25 -22.51 6.98
CA GLY A 162 -1.51 -23.44 7.82
C GLY A 162 -0.84 -24.50 6.95
N GLU A 163 0.44 -24.72 7.19
CA GLU A 163 1.21 -25.81 6.58
C GLU A 163 1.80 -26.70 7.68
N SER A 164 1.87 -28.00 7.44
CA SER A 164 2.53 -28.94 8.35
C SER A 164 3.43 -29.90 7.58
N ASP A 165 4.65 -30.09 8.08
CA ASP A 165 5.57 -31.11 7.59
C ASP A 165 5.37 -32.40 8.41
N LEU A 166 4.62 -33.35 7.86
CA LEU A 166 4.26 -34.60 8.53
C LEU A 166 5.47 -35.43 8.97
N GLU A 167 6.58 -35.38 8.28
CA GLU A 167 7.78 -36.15 8.65
C GLU A 167 8.48 -35.54 9.86
N ARG A 168 8.60 -34.21 9.89
CA ARG A 168 9.17 -33.46 11.02
C ARG A 168 8.30 -33.60 12.28
N GLU A 169 7.01 -33.45 12.12
CA GLU A 169 6.03 -33.59 13.21
C GLU A 169 6.05 -35.03 13.80
N ARG A 170 6.03 -36.04 12.96
CA ARG A 170 6.08 -37.44 13.37
C ARG A 170 7.35 -37.77 14.15
N SER A 171 8.48 -37.23 13.70
CA SER A 171 9.77 -37.43 14.35
C SER A 171 9.82 -36.77 15.73
N ALA A 172 9.17 -35.61 15.90
CA ALA A 172 9.07 -34.91 17.18
C ALA A 172 8.19 -35.67 18.17
N TYR A 173 7.00 -36.09 17.75
CA TYR A 173 6.08 -36.91 18.58
C TYR A 173 6.69 -38.22 19.04
N GLN A 174 7.53 -38.85 18.21
CA GLN A 174 8.21 -40.11 18.61
C GLN A 174 9.28 -39.87 19.67
N ARG A 175 9.95 -38.69 19.68
CA ARG A 175 10.95 -38.35 20.70
C ARG A 175 10.35 -37.98 22.06
N GLU A 176 9.15 -37.43 22.09
CA GLU A 176 8.48 -37.00 23.31
C GLU A 176 7.86 -38.17 24.09
N ARG A 177 7.76 -39.35 23.46
CA ARG A 177 7.19 -40.58 24.06
C ARG A 177 8.24 -41.55 24.60
N VAL A 178 9.51 -41.22 24.56
CA VAL A 178 10.63 -42.00 25.14
C VAL A 178 11.14 -41.30 26.39
#